data_b3c379c52628f932f3844cc77bf3cfe7
#
_entry.id   b3c379c52628f932f3844cc77bf3cfe7
#
_cell.length_a   1.000
_cell.length_b   1.000
_cell.length_c   1.000
_cell.angle_alpha   90.00
_cell.angle_beta   90.00
_cell.angle_gamma   90.00
#
_symmetry.space_group_name_H-M   'P 1'
#
loop_
_entity.id
_entity.type
_entity.pdbx_description
1 polymer ?
#
loop_
_entity_poly.entity_id
_entity_poly.type
_entity_poly.pdbx_seq_one_letter_code
_entity_poly.pdbx_strand_id
1 'polypeptide(L)'
;GITAPGRTLQEQMMNLDLKAAYEEGIRLALQHTPYSVDVLCRLSSIVLKNTGSTYNTPLGTFSAAKGELRKLNVTAGFGGRSYLAFQKVPQALQDFCLWLNHVRAVTPEDDILAWYRLSFEAHYRLVTIHPWADGNGRMSRLVMNMLQFEQNLIPVKVLKEQKAAYIGALN
;
A
#
# COMPACT_ATOMS: atom_id res chain seq x y z
N GLY A 1 0.03 28.27 -0.73
CA GLY A 1 0.86 28.30 0.44
C GLY A 1 2.32 28.45 0.11
N ILE A 2 3.10 28.79 1.12
CA ILE A 2 4.54 28.96 0.94
C ILE A 2 5.18 27.58 0.79
N THR A 3 5.97 27.38 -0.26
CA THR A 3 6.72 26.15 -0.48
C THR A 3 7.81 26.02 0.56
N ALA A 4 7.85 24.90 1.29
CA ALA A 4 8.92 24.62 2.23
C ALA A 4 10.26 24.54 1.48
N PRO A 5 11.35 25.13 2.01
CA PRO A 5 12.64 25.08 1.35
C PRO A 5 13.08 23.63 1.04
N GLY A 6 13.57 23.40 -0.19
CA GLY A 6 14.04 22.11 -0.65
C GLY A 6 12.99 21.10 -1.08
N ARG A 7 11.70 21.46 -1.03
CA ARG A 7 10.62 20.60 -1.50
C ARG A 7 10.07 21.07 -2.83
N THR A 8 9.90 20.14 -3.79
CA THR A 8 9.24 20.41 -5.06
C THR A 8 7.72 20.49 -4.88
N LEU A 9 7.02 21.06 -5.84
CA LEU A 9 5.55 21.06 -5.86
C LEU A 9 5.00 19.62 -5.86
N GLN A 10 5.64 18.74 -6.63
CA GLN A 10 5.24 17.34 -6.69
C GLN A 10 5.36 16.66 -5.32
N GLU A 11 6.47 16.88 -4.60
CA GLU A 11 6.65 16.35 -3.24
C GLU A 11 5.58 16.86 -2.28
N GLN A 12 5.21 18.12 -2.38
CA GLN A 12 4.14 18.70 -1.57
C GLN A 12 2.80 18.05 -1.88
N MET A 13 2.48 17.84 -3.17
CA MET A 13 1.25 17.16 -3.58
C MET A 13 1.22 15.71 -3.08
N MET A 14 2.35 14.99 -3.16
CA MET A 14 2.48 13.65 -2.60
C MET A 14 2.17 13.63 -1.10
N ASN A 15 2.69 14.59 -0.35
CA ASN A 15 2.47 14.68 1.10
C ASN A 15 1.01 15.01 1.44
N LEU A 16 0.38 15.89 0.69
CA LEU A 16 -1.05 16.21 0.87
C LEU A 16 -1.93 15.00 0.59
N ASP A 17 -1.66 14.30 -0.50
CA ASP A 17 -2.39 13.09 -0.87
C ASP A 17 -2.20 11.99 0.20
N LEU A 18 -0.98 11.81 0.67
CA LEU A 18 -0.69 10.80 1.68
C LEU A 18 -1.40 11.11 3.00
N LYS A 19 -1.44 12.38 3.40
CA LYS A 19 -2.18 12.80 4.58
C LYS A 19 -3.66 12.45 4.46
N ALA A 20 -4.27 12.77 3.31
CA ALA A 20 -5.67 12.44 3.05
C ALA A 20 -5.93 10.92 3.08
N ALA A 21 -5.00 10.14 2.52
CA ALA A 21 -5.08 8.68 2.52
C ALA A 21 -5.00 8.10 3.95
N TYR A 22 -4.12 8.65 4.80
CA TYR A 22 -4.04 8.24 6.20
C TYR A 22 -5.30 8.59 6.98
N GLU A 23 -5.88 9.76 6.75
CA GLU A 23 -7.15 10.14 7.38
C GLU A 23 -8.25 9.13 7.05
N GLU A 24 -8.37 8.75 5.78
CA GLU A 24 -9.35 7.75 5.35
C GLU A 24 -9.00 6.35 5.90
N GLY A 25 -7.74 5.97 5.86
CA GLY A 25 -7.27 4.68 6.37
C GLY A 25 -7.54 4.52 7.87
N ILE A 26 -7.29 5.56 8.66
CA ILE A 26 -7.58 5.55 10.09
C ILE A 26 -9.09 5.40 10.32
N ARG A 27 -9.91 6.11 9.56
CA ARG A 27 -11.36 6.00 9.65
C ARG A 27 -11.83 4.56 9.41
N LEU A 28 -11.31 3.93 8.35
CA LEU A 28 -11.63 2.54 8.01
C LEU A 28 -11.16 1.58 9.10
N ALA A 29 -9.95 1.79 9.61
CA ALA A 29 -9.38 0.96 10.68
C ALA A 29 -10.20 1.01 11.96
N LEU A 30 -10.61 2.20 12.39
CA LEU A 30 -11.43 2.38 13.59
C LEU A 30 -12.82 1.75 13.44
N GLN A 31 -13.32 1.63 12.22
CA GLN A 31 -14.59 0.97 11.92
C GLN A 31 -14.42 -0.54 11.69
N HIS A 32 -13.21 -1.06 11.78
CA HIS A 32 -12.87 -2.47 11.52
C HIS A 32 -13.36 -2.92 10.12
N THR A 33 -13.27 -2.04 9.13
CA THR A 33 -13.74 -2.29 7.78
C THR A 33 -12.99 -3.48 7.16
N PRO A 34 -13.68 -4.45 6.55
CA PRO A 34 -13.01 -5.55 5.85
C PRO A 34 -12.17 -5.04 4.67
N TYR A 35 -11.05 -5.67 4.42
CA TYR A 35 -10.23 -5.38 3.25
C TYR A 35 -10.83 -6.02 2.00
N SER A 36 -10.84 -5.26 0.91
CA SER A 36 -11.27 -5.72 -0.41
C SER A 36 -10.43 -5.04 -1.47
N VAL A 37 -10.45 -5.58 -2.68
CA VAL A 37 -9.77 -4.95 -3.82
C VAL A 37 -10.29 -3.53 -4.01
N ASP A 38 -11.60 -3.33 -3.93
CA ASP A 38 -12.21 -1.99 -4.09
C ASP A 38 -11.72 -1.01 -3.02
N VAL A 39 -11.65 -1.44 -1.76
CA VAL A 39 -11.13 -0.58 -0.68
C VAL A 39 -9.68 -0.19 -0.93
N LEU A 40 -8.85 -1.15 -1.33
CA LEU A 40 -7.43 -0.87 -1.60
C LEU A 40 -7.25 0.04 -2.82
N CYS A 41 -8.01 -0.18 -3.89
CA CYS A 41 -7.97 0.69 -5.07
C CYS A 41 -8.46 2.10 -4.75
N ARG A 42 -9.48 2.23 -3.91
CA ARG A 42 -9.95 3.53 -3.45
C ARG A 42 -8.89 4.27 -2.65
N LEU A 43 -8.22 3.60 -1.72
CA LEU A 43 -7.11 4.20 -0.96
C LEU A 43 -5.96 4.61 -1.89
N SER A 44 -5.62 3.77 -2.87
CA SER A 44 -4.61 4.09 -3.87
C SER A 44 -4.98 5.32 -4.69
N SER A 45 -6.26 5.49 -5.03
CA SER A 45 -6.74 6.69 -5.74
C SER A 45 -6.57 7.97 -4.91
N ILE A 46 -6.58 7.86 -3.60
CA ILE A 46 -6.31 9.01 -2.72
C ILE A 46 -4.80 9.28 -2.67
N VAL A 47 -3.98 8.23 -2.50
CA VAL A 47 -2.52 8.35 -2.45
C VAL A 47 -1.95 9.00 -3.70
N LEU A 48 -2.53 8.70 -4.87
CA LEU A 48 -2.01 9.13 -6.17
C LEU A 48 -2.87 10.20 -6.85
N LYS A 49 -3.81 10.79 -6.13
CA LYS A 49 -4.78 11.72 -6.71
C LYS A 49 -4.14 12.81 -7.57
N ASN A 50 -3.09 13.45 -7.08
CA ASN A 50 -2.47 14.60 -7.75
C ASN A 50 -1.16 14.24 -8.47
N THR A 51 -0.65 13.03 -8.33
CA THR A 51 0.65 12.64 -8.88
C THR A 51 0.61 11.43 -9.80
N GLY A 52 -0.50 10.68 -9.80
CA GLY A 52 -0.62 9.47 -10.62
C GLY A 52 -0.79 9.80 -12.10
N SER A 53 -0.20 8.96 -12.95
CA SER A 53 -0.25 9.10 -14.41
C SER A 53 -1.28 8.19 -15.04
N THR A 54 -1.66 8.52 -16.27
CA THR A 54 -2.44 7.65 -17.14
C THR A 54 -1.47 6.92 -18.08
N TYR A 55 -1.67 5.62 -18.23
CA TYR A 55 -0.82 4.75 -19.04
C TYR A 55 -1.62 4.16 -20.19
N ASN A 56 -1.04 4.22 -21.39
CA ASN A 56 -1.60 3.59 -22.58
C ASN A 56 -0.82 2.29 -22.85
N THR A 57 -1.51 1.16 -22.85
CA THR A 57 -0.90 -0.15 -23.10
C THR A 57 -1.62 -0.87 -24.22
N PRO A 58 -0.99 -1.91 -24.84
CA PRO A 58 -1.69 -2.72 -25.84
C PRO A 58 -2.99 -3.35 -25.35
N LEU A 59 -3.13 -3.56 -24.04
CA LEU A 59 -4.31 -4.16 -23.42
C LEU A 59 -5.29 -3.13 -22.86
N GLY A 60 -5.07 -1.86 -23.16
CA GLY A 60 -5.96 -0.79 -22.77
C GLY A 60 -5.27 0.28 -21.94
N THR A 61 -6.03 1.32 -21.63
CA THR A 61 -5.60 2.47 -20.84
C THR A 61 -5.98 2.25 -19.38
N PHE A 62 -5.11 2.66 -18.46
CA PHE A 62 -5.44 2.70 -17.02
C PHE A 62 -4.82 3.94 -16.38
N SER A 63 -5.42 4.38 -15.28
CA SER A 63 -4.98 5.56 -14.55
C SER A 63 -4.58 5.19 -13.13
N ALA A 64 -3.32 5.45 -12.78
CA ALA A 64 -2.84 5.29 -11.41
C ALA A 64 -3.52 6.28 -10.45
N ALA A 65 -3.84 7.48 -10.92
CA ALA A 65 -4.54 8.48 -10.12
C ALA A 65 -5.97 8.06 -9.75
N LYS A 66 -6.56 7.14 -10.49
CA LYS A 66 -7.89 6.57 -10.19
C LYS A 66 -7.81 5.28 -9.37
N GLY A 67 -6.62 4.87 -8.98
CA GLY A 67 -6.42 3.64 -8.20
C GLY A 67 -6.51 2.36 -8.99
N GLU A 68 -6.53 2.44 -10.32
CA GLU A 68 -6.66 1.28 -11.18
C GLU A 68 -5.41 0.40 -11.13
N LEU A 69 -5.62 -0.92 -11.19
CA LEU A 69 -4.52 -1.88 -11.19
C LEU A 69 -3.73 -1.78 -12.49
N ARG A 70 -2.42 -2.05 -12.40
CA ARG A 70 -1.54 -1.96 -13.56
C ARG A 70 -1.88 -2.98 -14.63
N LYS A 71 -1.75 -2.56 -15.89
CA LYS A 71 -1.88 -3.40 -17.09
C LYS A 71 -0.56 -3.51 -17.82
N LEU A 72 0.54 -3.48 -17.05
CA LEU A 72 1.90 -3.62 -17.55
C LEU A 72 2.76 -4.30 -16.49
N ASN A 73 3.83 -4.94 -16.95
CA ASN A 73 4.80 -5.55 -16.04
C ASN A 73 5.82 -4.51 -15.59
N VAL A 74 6.24 -4.64 -14.33
CA VAL A 74 7.18 -3.71 -13.70
C VAL A 74 8.34 -4.49 -13.07
N THR A 75 9.47 -3.81 -12.92
CA THR A 75 10.68 -4.37 -12.31
C THR A 75 11.14 -3.48 -11.15
N ALA A 76 11.88 -4.10 -10.22
CA ALA A 76 12.47 -3.41 -9.08
C ALA A 76 13.76 -2.70 -9.49
N GLY A 77 13.63 -1.50 -10.04
CA GLY A 77 14.77 -0.71 -10.46
C GLY A 77 15.48 -1.27 -11.69
N PHE A 78 16.64 -0.69 -12.00
CA PHE A 78 17.42 -1.05 -13.19
C PHE A 78 18.11 -2.40 -12.98
N GLY A 79 17.78 -3.39 -13.81
CA GLY A 79 18.31 -4.74 -13.70
C GLY A 79 17.78 -5.56 -12.54
N GLY A 80 16.73 -5.07 -11.85
CA GLY A 80 16.14 -5.76 -10.73
C GLY A 80 15.18 -6.88 -11.10
N ARG A 81 14.68 -7.60 -10.08
CA ARG A 81 13.69 -8.66 -10.24
C ARG A 81 12.39 -8.08 -10.82
N SER A 82 11.75 -8.88 -11.68
CA SER A 82 10.38 -8.59 -12.10
C SER A 82 9.41 -8.88 -10.97
N TYR A 83 8.45 -7.98 -10.77
CA TYR A 83 7.31 -8.24 -9.90
C TYR A 83 6.33 -9.20 -10.57
N LEU A 84 5.30 -9.60 -9.85
CA LEU A 84 4.27 -10.49 -10.36
C LEU A 84 3.74 -10.01 -11.71
N ALA A 85 3.52 -10.94 -12.66
CA ALA A 85 2.94 -10.60 -13.95
C ALA A 85 1.58 -9.94 -13.74
N PHE A 86 1.29 -8.86 -14.47
CA PHE A 86 0.10 -8.04 -14.23
C PHE A 86 -1.21 -8.83 -14.39
N GLN A 87 -1.22 -9.85 -15.26
CA GLN A 87 -2.40 -10.70 -15.43
C GLN A 87 -2.79 -11.45 -14.17
N LYS A 88 -1.81 -11.71 -13.28
CA LYS A 88 -2.02 -12.41 -12.01
C LYS A 88 -2.37 -11.48 -10.86
N VAL A 89 -2.22 -10.18 -11.04
CA VAL A 89 -2.42 -9.20 -9.96
C VAL A 89 -3.84 -9.20 -9.40
N PRO A 90 -4.92 -9.18 -10.20
CA PRO A 90 -6.28 -9.14 -9.63
C PRO A 90 -6.56 -10.30 -8.70
N GLN A 91 -6.21 -11.52 -9.10
CA GLN A 91 -6.44 -12.71 -8.25
C GLN A 91 -5.55 -12.69 -7.02
N ALA A 92 -4.26 -12.33 -7.17
CA ALA A 92 -3.34 -12.26 -6.05
C ALA A 92 -3.79 -11.22 -5.01
N LEU A 93 -4.31 -10.08 -5.46
CA LEU A 93 -4.81 -9.04 -4.56
C LEU A 93 -6.09 -9.48 -3.85
N GLN A 94 -6.98 -10.17 -4.54
CA GLN A 94 -8.17 -10.75 -3.92
C GLN A 94 -7.79 -11.79 -2.87
N ASP A 95 -6.87 -12.69 -3.18
CA ASP A 95 -6.38 -13.69 -2.23
C ASP A 95 -5.71 -13.03 -1.02
N PHE A 96 -4.96 -11.96 -1.23
CA PHE A 96 -4.37 -11.17 -0.16
C PHE A 96 -5.45 -10.64 0.79
N CYS A 97 -6.52 -10.06 0.26
CA CYS A 97 -7.60 -9.52 1.07
C CYS A 97 -8.31 -10.61 1.88
N LEU A 98 -8.58 -11.76 1.27
CA LEU A 98 -9.19 -12.90 1.96
C LEU A 98 -8.30 -13.41 3.09
N TRP A 99 -7.00 -13.58 2.81
CA TRP A 99 -6.03 -13.97 3.83
C TRP A 99 -5.99 -12.98 4.98
N LEU A 100 -5.91 -11.69 4.67
CA LEU A 100 -5.80 -10.64 5.69
C LEU A 100 -7.04 -10.59 6.60
N ASN A 101 -8.24 -10.63 6.00
CA ASN A 101 -9.48 -10.64 6.77
C ASN A 101 -9.57 -11.88 7.67
N HIS A 102 -9.13 -13.03 7.18
CA HIS A 102 -9.12 -14.26 7.97
C HIS A 102 -8.19 -14.16 9.18
N VAL A 103 -6.94 -13.73 8.95
CA VAL A 103 -5.96 -13.61 10.04
C VAL A 103 -6.39 -12.56 11.07
N ARG A 104 -6.98 -11.45 10.63
CA ARG A 104 -7.55 -10.45 11.53
C ARG A 104 -8.63 -11.04 12.42
N ALA A 105 -9.48 -11.90 11.86
CA ALA A 105 -10.60 -12.50 12.59
C ALA A 105 -10.14 -13.51 13.65
N VAL A 106 -9.04 -14.21 13.41
CA VAL A 106 -8.57 -15.26 14.32
C VAL A 106 -7.45 -14.81 15.28
N THR A 107 -6.90 -13.60 15.09
CA THR A 107 -5.87 -13.08 15.99
C THR A 107 -6.50 -12.46 17.22
N PRO A 108 -6.13 -12.90 18.44
CA PRO A 108 -6.67 -12.30 19.67
C PRO A 108 -6.34 -10.81 19.76
N GLU A 109 -7.30 -10.01 20.20
CA GLU A 109 -7.15 -8.54 20.28
C GLU A 109 -6.02 -8.12 21.22
N ASP A 110 -5.75 -8.89 22.27
CA ASP A 110 -4.73 -8.61 23.27
C ASP A 110 -3.33 -9.14 22.91
N ASP A 111 -3.20 -9.86 21.80
CA ASP A 111 -1.90 -10.36 21.35
C ASP A 111 -1.18 -9.29 20.51
N ILE A 112 -0.57 -8.34 21.21
CA ILE A 112 0.09 -7.18 20.59
C ILE A 112 1.18 -7.62 19.60
N LEU A 113 1.99 -8.59 19.99
CA LEU A 113 3.08 -9.07 19.12
C LEU A 113 2.55 -9.71 17.83
N ALA A 114 1.47 -10.48 17.93
CA ALA A 114 0.84 -11.09 16.75
C ALA A 114 0.29 -10.02 15.80
N TRP A 115 -0.29 -8.94 16.32
CA TRP A 115 -0.78 -7.85 15.49
C TRP A 115 0.34 -7.09 14.79
N TYR A 116 1.48 -6.86 15.46
CA TYR A 116 2.65 -6.28 14.78
C TYR A 116 3.18 -7.21 13.69
N ARG A 117 3.29 -8.51 13.96
CA ARG A 117 3.73 -9.49 12.96
C ARG A 117 2.79 -9.51 11.76
N LEU A 118 1.49 -9.53 12.01
CA LEU A 118 0.47 -9.47 10.95
C LEU A 118 0.63 -8.23 10.09
N SER A 119 0.83 -7.07 10.72
CA SER A 119 0.98 -5.81 10.00
C SER A 119 2.24 -5.82 9.12
N PHE A 120 3.35 -6.36 9.61
CA PHE A 120 4.59 -6.48 8.84
C PHE A 120 4.44 -7.48 7.68
N GLU A 121 3.78 -8.60 7.91
CA GLU A 121 3.52 -9.58 6.86
C GLU A 121 2.60 -9.02 5.78
N ALA A 122 1.57 -8.28 6.16
CA ALA A 122 0.70 -7.60 5.19
C ALA A 122 1.47 -6.60 4.33
N HIS A 123 2.36 -5.82 4.95
CA HIS A 123 3.25 -4.91 4.23
C HIS A 123 4.09 -5.66 3.19
N TYR A 124 4.75 -6.72 3.62
CA TYR A 124 5.62 -7.52 2.73
C TYR A 124 4.83 -8.15 1.58
N ARG A 125 3.69 -8.77 1.87
CA ARG A 125 2.86 -9.42 0.84
C ARG A 125 2.35 -8.42 -0.18
N LEU A 126 1.87 -7.26 0.27
CA LEU A 126 1.31 -6.25 -0.63
C LEU A 126 2.38 -5.62 -1.52
N VAL A 127 3.55 -5.28 -0.97
CA VAL A 127 4.64 -4.71 -1.77
C VAL A 127 5.19 -5.73 -2.77
N THR A 128 5.10 -7.02 -2.46
CA THR A 128 5.52 -8.11 -3.35
C THR A 128 4.57 -8.28 -4.52
N ILE A 129 3.26 -8.19 -4.28
CA ILE A 129 2.25 -8.21 -5.37
C ILE A 129 2.44 -7.01 -6.28
N HIS A 130 2.74 -5.85 -5.70
CA HIS A 130 2.98 -4.62 -6.46
C HIS A 130 1.81 -4.30 -7.40
N PRO A 131 0.59 -4.08 -6.85
CA PRO A 131 -0.62 -4.06 -7.67
C PRO A 131 -0.73 -2.88 -8.64
N TRP A 132 -0.09 -1.76 -8.33
CA TRP A 132 -0.24 -0.52 -9.07
C TRP A 132 1.03 -0.15 -9.83
N ALA A 133 0.91 0.79 -10.77
CA ALA A 133 2.08 1.27 -11.50
C ALA A 133 2.98 2.16 -10.65
N ASP A 134 2.44 2.79 -9.59
CA ASP A 134 3.16 3.65 -8.67
C ASP A 134 2.47 3.62 -7.30
N GLY A 135 3.16 4.09 -6.27
CA GLY A 135 2.59 4.22 -4.93
C GLY A 135 2.52 2.92 -4.12
N ASN A 136 3.11 1.83 -4.58
CA ASN A 136 3.03 0.53 -3.91
C ASN A 136 3.66 0.55 -2.50
N GLY A 137 4.80 1.22 -2.35
CA GLY A 137 5.45 1.35 -1.04
C GLY A 137 4.59 2.14 -0.06
N ARG A 138 4.02 3.25 -0.50
CA ARG A 138 3.14 4.08 0.32
C ARG A 138 1.87 3.33 0.72
N MET A 139 1.27 2.62 -0.22
CA MET A 139 0.09 1.80 0.05
C MET A 139 0.38 0.67 1.03
N SER A 140 1.51 -0.02 0.86
CA SER A 140 1.89 -1.12 1.75
C SER A 140 2.16 -0.63 3.18
N ARG A 141 2.78 0.54 3.33
CA ARG A 141 2.97 1.16 4.65
C ARG A 141 1.65 1.64 5.25
N LEU A 142 0.76 2.18 4.44
CA LEU A 142 -0.57 2.59 4.89
C LEU A 142 -1.35 1.41 5.45
N VAL A 143 -1.40 0.30 4.73
CA VAL A 143 -2.10 -0.92 5.20
C VAL A 143 -1.46 -1.44 6.49
N MET A 144 -0.13 -1.48 6.57
CA MET A 144 0.58 -1.85 7.79
C MET A 144 0.14 -0.99 8.98
N ASN A 145 0.13 0.33 8.80
CA ASN A 145 -0.27 1.26 9.85
C ASN A 145 -1.75 1.16 10.18
N MET A 146 -2.62 0.92 9.20
CA MET A 146 -4.05 0.71 9.45
C MET A 146 -4.29 -0.49 10.38
N LEU A 147 -3.57 -1.58 10.19
CA LEU A 147 -3.68 -2.76 11.06
C LEU A 147 -3.21 -2.45 12.48
N GLN A 148 -2.20 -1.62 12.63
CA GLN A 148 -1.74 -1.16 13.94
C GLN A 148 -2.77 -0.23 14.59
N PHE A 149 -3.32 0.73 13.85
CA PHE A 149 -4.36 1.63 14.35
C PHE A 149 -5.63 0.88 14.75
N GLU A 150 -5.98 -0.18 14.05
CA GLU A 150 -7.18 -0.98 14.36
C GLU A 150 -7.16 -1.50 15.80
N GLN A 151 -5.96 -1.81 16.31
CA GLN A 151 -5.76 -2.31 17.67
C GLN A 151 -5.18 -1.26 18.63
N ASN A 152 -5.25 0.02 18.27
CA ASN A 152 -4.71 1.12 19.05
C ASN A 152 -3.22 0.98 19.36
N LEU A 153 -2.48 0.36 18.47
CA LEU A 153 -1.04 0.21 18.60
C LEU A 153 -0.31 1.44 18.07
N ILE A 154 0.90 1.67 18.57
CA ILE A 154 1.77 2.74 18.07
C ILE A 154 2.21 2.36 16.64
N PRO A 155 1.96 3.24 15.65
CA PRO A 155 2.35 2.93 14.27
C PRO A 155 3.86 2.92 14.11
N VAL A 156 4.36 1.93 13.36
CA VAL A 156 5.78 1.79 13.04
C VAL A 156 6.08 2.51 11.74
N LYS A 157 7.19 3.26 11.72
CA LYS A 157 7.71 3.90 10.52
C LYS A 157 8.90 3.10 10.00
N VAL A 158 8.81 2.63 8.76
CA VAL A 158 9.95 1.99 8.10
C VAL A 158 10.85 3.08 7.52
N LEU A 159 12.02 3.28 8.12
CA LEU A 159 12.98 4.26 7.65
C LEU A 159 13.63 3.78 6.34
N LYS A 160 14.01 4.74 5.49
CA LYS A 160 14.58 4.43 4.17
C LYS A 160 15.84 3.58 4.29
N GLU A 161 16.66 3.82 5.29
CA GLU A 161 17.90 3.10 5.54
C GLU A 161 17.66 1.66 6.03
N GLN A 162 16.52 1.40 6.63
CA GLN A 162 16.17 0.09 7.20
C GLN A 162 15.31 -0.74 6.27
N LYS A 163 14.79 -0.14 5.20
CA LYS A 163 13.82 -0.77 4.30
C LYS A 163 14.37 -2.04 3.64
N ALA A 164 15.59 -1.99 3.14
CA ALA A 164 16.22 -3.14 2.49
C ALA A 164 16.45 -4.29 3.47
N ALA A 165 16.93 -3.98 4.69
CA ALA A 165 17.15 -4.96 5.74
C ALA A 165 15.83 -5.60 6.21
N TYR A 166 14.78 -4.80 6.37
CA TYR A 166 13.45 -5.26 6.74
C TYR A 166 12.87 -6.22 5.70
N ILE A 167 12.91 -5.86 4.43
CA ILE A 167 12.42 -6.70 3.34
C ILE A 167 13.24 -8.00 3.24
N GLY A 168 14.57 -7.91 3.39
CA GLY A 168 15.45 -9.07 3.39
C GLY A 168 15.15 -10.04 4.54
N ALA A 169 14.81 -9.54 5.72
CA ALA A 169 14.49 -10.38 6.87
C ALA A 169 13.17 -11.16 6.73
N LEU A 170 12.26 -10.65 5.90
CA LEU A 170 10.95 -11.28 5.66
C LEU A 170 11.00 -12.34 4.54
N ASN A 171 12.06 -12.36 3.76
CA ASN A 171 12.25 -13.38 2.71
C ASN A 171 12.80 -14.71 3.33
#